data_bff486065d4961daf7eb1c78462c1ab1
#
_entry.id   bff486065d4961daf7eb1c78462c1ab1
#
_cell.length_a   1.000
_cell.length_b   1.000
_cell.length_c   1.000
_cell.angle_alpha   90.00
_cell.angle_beta   90.00
_cell.angle_gamma   90.00
#
_symmetry.space_group_name_H-M   'P 1'
#
loop_
_entity.id
_entity.type
_entity.pdbx_description
1 polymer ?
#
loop_
_entity_poly.entity_id
_entity_poly.type
_entity_poly.pdbx_seq_one_letter_code
_entity_poly.pdbx_strand_id
1 'polypeptide(L)'
;MHKPVLLNEVINFLDPQPGEFIIDGTFGSGGHAQEILKKLGPDGKLLGVDWDEQSFSVHAISDSRFSYEVANYSDLSEILKNPLAGRQVKTFKADGLLLDLGFSSEQLGSGRGFSFQKDEPLLMAYNSVTKPAKDVLKDLSEEELAGVIKNFGEERFFGRIARAIKDQEKIKPIETTGELVQAISRAVPMGYERGRIHPATRTFQALRIYVNNELGNLEKVLKHLEEILNPGGRVVIISFHSLEDRIVKNYFRDFKKVGKLKILTKKPITASLEEIAINPRSRSAKLRAAEIL
;
A
#
# COMPACT_ATOMS: atom_id res chain seq x y z
N MET A 1 19.88 -7.64 -0.63
CA MET A 1 18.60 -8.27 -1.00
C MET A 1 17.54 -7.73 -0.06
N HIS A 2 16.43 -7.21 -0.60
CA HIS A 2 15.35 -6.64 0.22
C HIS A 2 14.68 -7.76 1.02
N LYS A 3 14.56 -7.61 2.35
CA LYS A 3 13.89 -8.59 3.19
C LYS A 3 12.41 -8.18 3.32
N PRO A 4 11.45 -9.04 2.94
CA PRO A 4 10.02 -8.75 3.09
C PRO A 4 9.66 -8.47 4.56
N VAL A 5 8.70 -7.58 4.78
CA VAL A 5 8.24 -7.22 6.13
C VAL A 5 7.35 -8.33 6.69
N LEU A 6 7.57 -8.73 7.94
CA LEU A 6 6.77 -9.75 8.65
C LEU A 6 6.62 -11.06 7.86
N LEU A 7 7.68 -11.48 7.16
CA LEU A 7 7.64 -12.62 6.23
C LEU A 7 7.13 -13.90 6.89
N ASN A 8 7.65 -14.25 8.06
CA ASN A 8 7.26 -15.47 8.76
C ASN A 8 5.80 -15.43 9.20
N GLU A 9 5.34 -14.27 9.64
CA GLU A 9 3.95 -14.03 10.05
C GLU A 9 3.01 -14.09 8.85
N VAL A 10 3.41 -13.51 7.70
CA VAL A 10 2.65 -13.64 6.45
C VAL A 10 2.47 -15.10 6.08
N ILE A 11 3.55 -15.87 5.98
CA ILE A 11 3.47 -17.30 5.62
C ILE A 11 2.64 -18.09 6.64
N ASN A 12 2.78 -17.79 7.94
CA ASN A 12 2.03 -18.50 8.98
C ASN A 12 0.52 -18.22 8.95
N PHE A 13 0.11 -16.96 8.69
CA PHE A 13 -1.31 -16.61 8.67
C PHE A 13 -1.98 -16.85 7.31
N LEU A 14 -1.26 -16.67 6.21
CA LEU A 14 -1.72 -17.03 4.87
C LEU A 14 -1.81 -18.55 4.71
N ASP A 15 -0.84 -19.29 5.31
CA ASP A 15 -0.76 -20.73 5.39
C ASP A 15 -0.95 -21.42 4.03
N PRO A 16 -0.13 -21.07 3.01
CA PRO A 16 -0.30 -21.61 1.66
C PRO A 16 -0.14 -23.13 1.63
N GLN A 17 -1.09 -23.84 1.02
CA GLN A 17 -1.08 -25.30 0.90
C GLN A 17 -0.74 -25.74 -0.54
N PRO A 18 -0.20 -26.94 -0.74
CA PRO A 18 0.02 -27.49 -2.08
C PRO A 18 -1.27 -27.52 -2.90
N GLY A 19 -1.20 -27.05 -4.15
CA GLY A 19 -2.32 -27.00 -5.08
C GLY A 19 -3.21 -25.75 -4.99
N GLU A 20 -3.01 -24.88 -3.99
CA GLU A 20 -3.80 -23.66 -3.85
C GLU A 20 -3.46 -22.58 -4.89
N PHE A 21 -4.41 -21.68 -5.10
CA PHE A 21 -4.26 -20.46 -5.86
C PHE A 21 -4.16 -19.26 -4.92
N ILE A 22 -3.00 -18.62 -4.87
CA ILE A 22 -2.73 -17.45 -4.03
C ILE A 22 -2.56 -16.19 -4.89
N ILE A 23 -2.99 -15.05 -4.36
CA ILE A 23 -2.77 -13.74 -4.95
C ILE A 23 -1.87 -12.91 -4.04
N ASP A 24 -0.78 -12.39 -4.59
CA ASP A 24 -0.01 -11.29 -4.01
C ASP A 24 -0.42 -10.00 -4.71
N GLY A 25 -1.33 -9.24 -4.10
CA GLY A 25 -1.92 -8.04 -4.70
C GLY A 25 -1.03 -6.80 -4.66
N THR A 26 0.16 -6.92 -4.06
CA THR A 26 1.17 -5.87 -3.91
C THR A 26 2.56 -6.46 -4.12
N PHE A 27 2.76 -7.03 -5.32
CA PHE A 27 3.91 -7.87 -5.65
C PHE A 27 5.27 -7.21 -5.34
N GLY A 28 5.43 -5.92 -5.66
CA GLY A 28 6.68 -5.18 -5.43
C GLY A 28 7.91 -5.91 -6.00
N SER A 29 8.86 -6.20 -5.14
CA SER A 29 10.08 -6.95 -5.50
C SER A 29 9.91 -8.47 -5.49
N GLY A 30 8.71 -9.00 -5.25
CA GLY A 30 8.42 -10.43 -5.26
C GLY A 30 8.96 -11.21 -4.06
N GLY A 31 9.35 -10.54 -2.99
CA GLY A 31 9.95 -11.20 -1.83
C GLY A 31 8.99 -12.14 -1.10
N HIS A 32 7.75 -11.74 -0.85
CA HIS A 32 6.70 -12.61 -0.31
C HIS A 32 6.32 -13.71 -1.31
N ALA A 33 6.14 -13.33 -2.59
CA ALA A 33 5.77 -14.23 -3.67
C ALA A 33 6.72 -15.44 -3.80
N GLN A 34 8.03 -15.23 -3.68
CA GLN A 34 9.03 -16.31 -3.73
C GLN A 34 8.85 -17.32 -2.59
N GLU A 35 8.58 -16.86 -1.37
CA GLU A 35 8.38 -17.75 -0.23
C GLU A 35 7.02 -18.46 -0.28
N ILE A 36 5.97 -17.81 -0.80
CA ILE A 36 4.67 -18.42 -1.06
C ILE A 36 4.82 -19.56 -2.09
N LEU A 37 5.51 -19.34 -3.22
CA LEU A 37 5.74 -20.35 -4.25
C LEU A 37 6.41 -21.62 -3.72
N LYS A 38 7.31 -21.51 -2.73
CA LYS A 38 7.96 -22.69 -2.11
C LYS A 38 6.97 -23.60 -1.37
N LYS A 39 5.82 -23.07 -0.95
CA LYS A 39 4.78 -23.80 -0.22
C LYS A 39 3.72 -24.42 -1.13
N LEU A 40 3.47 -23.83 -2.30
CA LEU A 40 2.34 -24.18 -3.16
C LEU A 40 2.44 -25.55 -3.86
N GLY A 41 3.59 -26.23 -3.81
CA GLY A 41 3.78 -27.48 -4.54
C GLY A 41 3.67 -27.33 -6.07
N PRO A 42 3.73 -28.43 -6.84
CA PRO A 42 3.80 -28.35 -8.31
C PRO A 42 2.51 -27.87 -8.97
N ASP A 43 1.35 -28.15 -8.37
CA ASP A 43 0.03 -27.86 -8.94
C ASP A 43 -0.54 -26.51 -8.47
N GLY A 44 0.11 -25.85 -7.51
CA GLY A 44 -0.30 -24.56 -6.99
C GLY A 44 -0.04 -23.44 -7.99
N LYS A 45 -0.71 -22.28 -7.78
CA LYS A 45 -0.60 -21.10 -8.64
C LYS A 45 -0.44 -19.86 -7.81
N LEU A 46 0.33 -18.89 -8.34
CA LEU A 46 0.49 -17.56 -7.75
C LEU A 46 0.27 -16.50 -8.81
N LEU A 47 -0.63 -15.56 -8.51
CA LEU A 47 -0.81 -14.34 -9.28
C LEU A 47 -0.18 -13.17 -8.52
N GLY A 48 0.85 -12.54 -9.09
CA GLY A 48 1.36 -11.26 -8.64
C GLY A 48 0.60 -10.13 -9.32
N VAL A 49 0.18 -9.13 -8.55
CA VAL A 49 -0.43 -7.91 -9.08
C VAL A 49 0.31 -6.71 -8.51
N ASP A 50 0.67 -5.77 -9.35
CA ASP A 50 1.22 -4.49 -8.92
C ASP A 50 0.80 -3.38 -9.87
N TRP A 51 0.53 -2.21 -9.32
CA TRP A 51 0.13 -1.06 -10.11
C TRP A 51 1.33 -0.34 -10.77
N ASP A 52 2.54 -0.57 -10.24
CA ASP A 52 3.77 -0.01 -10.75
C ASP A 52 4.38 -0.96 -11.79
N GLU A 53 4.33 -0.59 -13.07
CA GLU A 53 4.90 -1.36 -14.18
C GLU A 53 6.39 -1.69 -13.99
N GLN A 54 7.13 -0.83 -13.28
CA GLN A 54 8.56 -1.02 -13.04
C GLN A 54 8.84 -2.18 -12.09
N SER A 55 7.91 -2.54 -11.20
CA SER A 55 8.06 -3.64 -10.25
C SER A 55 8.29 -4.97 -10.95
N PHE A 56 7.61 -5.24 -12.06
CA PHE A 56 7.74 -6.52 -12.79
C PHE A 56 9.02 -6.62 -13.61
N SER A 57 9.42 -5.54 -14.30
CA SER A 57 10.57 -5.58 -15.23
C SER A 57 11.89 -5.89 -14.55
N VAL A 58 11.99 -5.63 -13.25
CA VAL A 58 13.23 -5.79 -12.46
C VAL A 58 13.28 -7.15 -11.74
N HIS A 59 12.13 -7.77 -11.45
CA HIS A 59 12.03 -8.94 -10.55
C HIS A 59 11.23 -10.11 -11.14
N ALA A 60 11.40 -10.40 -12.43
CA ALA A 60 10.72 -11.51 -13.08
C ALA A 60 11.02 -12.85 -12.37
N ILE A 61 9.97 -13.48 -11.85
CA ILE A 61 10.05 -14.84 -11.32
C ILE A 61 9.96 -15.84 -12.48
N SER A 62 11.00 -16.64 -12.69
CA SER A 62 11.01 -17.71 -13.68
C SER A 62 10.45 -18.99 -13.07
N ASP A 63 9.13 -19.06 -12.94
CA ASP A 63 8.40 -20.22 -12.42
C ASP A 63 7.09 -20.37 -13.17
N SER A 64 6.79 -21.54 -13.74
CA SER A 64 5.59 -21.79 -14.55
C SER A 64 4.28 -21.68 -13.75
N ARG A 65 4.34 -21.73 -12.44
CA ARG A 65 3.19 -21.54 -11.53
C ARG A 65 2.87 -20.08 -11.27
N PHE A 66 3.81 -19.17 -11.59
CA PHE A 66 3.67 -17.73 -11.40
C PHE A 66 3.07 -17.06 -12.63
N SER A 67 2.16 -16.14 -12.41
CA SER A 67 1.65 -15.21 -13.41
C SER A 67 1.62 -13.80 -12.83
N TYR A 68 1.67 -12.79 -13.69
CA TYR A 68 1.72 -11.39 -13.29
C TYR A 68 0.73 -10.55 -14.07
N GLU A 69 0.16 -9.53 -13.39
CA GLU A 69 -0.73 -8.55 -13.97
C GLU A 69 -0.36 -7.15 -13.50
N VAL A 70 -0.22 -6.21 -14.44
CA VAL A 70 -0.04 -4.79 -14.12
C VAL A 70 -1.41 -4.17 -13.92
N ALA A 71 -1.83 -4.07 -12.67
CA ALA A 71 -3.15 -3.56 -12.30
C ALA A 71 -3.18 -3.08 -10.86
N ASN A 72 -4.23 -2.35 -10.51
CA ASN A 72 -4.50 -2.02 -9.12
C ASN A 72 -5.16 -3.22 -8.42
N TYR A 73 -4.69 -3.58 -7.22
CA TYR A 73 -5.32 -4.65 -6.42
C TYR A 73 -6.80 -4.39 -6.12
N SER A 74 -7.26 -3.14 -6.20
CA SER A 74 -8.68 -2.79 -6.07
C SER A 74 -9.55 -3.38 -7.17
N ASP A 75 -8.96 -3.79 -8.30
CA ASP A 75 -9.64 -4.33 -9.46
C ASP A 75 -9.61 -5.87 -9.52
N LEU A 76 -9.10 -6.54 -8.46
CA LEU A 76 -8.97 -8.00 -8.38
C LEU A 76 -10.28 -8.74 -8.68
N SER A 77 -11.44 -8.24 -8.21
CA SER A 77 -12.73 -8.87 -8.51
C SER A 77 -13.06 -8.85 -10.01
N GLU A 78 -12.60 -7.84 -10.75
CA GLU A 78 -12.79 -7.72 -12.20
C GLU A 78 -11.75 -8.55 -12.97
N ILE A 79 -10.49 -8.52 -12.53
CA ILE A 79 -9.40 -9.32 -13.10
C ILE A 79 -9.74 -10.82 -13.06
N LEU A 80 -10.30 -11.30 -11.96
CA LEU A 80 -10.66 -12.71 -11.78
C LEU A 80 -11.90 -13.13 -12.60
N LYS A 81 -12.75 -12.19 -12.99
CA LYS A 81 -13.92 -12.45 -13.86
C LYS A 81 -13.54 -12.51 -15.34
N ASN A 82 -12.49 -11.79 -15.74
CA ASN A 82 -12.04 -11.75 -17.12
C ASN A 82 -10.85 -12.70 -17.29
N PRO A 83 -10.94 -13.74 -18.13
CA PRO A 83 -9.80 -14.62 -18.36
C PRO A 83 -8.66 -13.79 -18.93
N LEU A 84 -7.51 -13.76 -18.23
CA LEU A 84 -6.25 -13.27 -18.78
C LEU A 84 -6.03 -13.92 -20.15
N ALA A 85 -5.67 -13.12 -21.16
CA ALA A 85 -5.57 -13.53 -22.55
C ALA A 85 -4.85 -14.90 -22.69
N GLY A 86 -5.59 -15.92 -23.19
CA GLY A 86 -5.08 -17.27 -23.40
C GLY A 86 -5.50 -18.32 -22.38
N ARG A 87 -6.25 -17.99 -21.33
CA ARG A 87 -6.77 -18.97 -20.37
C ARG A 87 -8.27 -19.22 -20.61
N GLN A 88 -8.65 -20.47 -20.92
CA GLN A 88 -10.05 -20.93 -20.80
C GLN A 88 -10.35 -21.07 -19.30
N VAL A 89 -10.96 -20.05 -18.68
CA VAL A 89 -11.15 -20.05 -17.23
C VAL A 89 -12.55 -19.60 -16.86
N LYS A 90 -13.25 -20.50 -16.15
CA LYS A 90 -14.36 -20.15 -15.26
C LYS A 90 -13.84 -19.15 -14.21
N THR A 91 -14.70 -18.26 -13.71
CA THR A 91 -14.42 -17.37 -12.58
C THR A 91 -13.70 -18.14 -11.47
N PHE A 92 -12.41 -17.87 -11.25
CA PHE A 92 -11.67 -18.48 -10.15
C PHE A 92 -11.61 -17.50 -9.00
N LYS A 93 -11.95 -17.99 -7.82
CA LYS A 93 -11.59 -17.35 -6.56
C LYS A 93 -10.26 -17.92 -6.07
N ALA A 94 -9.53 -17.12 -5.33
CA ALA A 94 -8.28 -17.55 -4.73
C ALA A 94 -8.50 -18.19 -3.36
N ASP A 95 -7.52 -18.97 -2.91
CA ASP A 95 -7.51 -19.57 -1.58
C ASP A 95 -6.77 -18.66 -0.57
N GLY A 96 -6.00 -17.69 -1.07
CA GLY A 96 -5.35 -16.69 -0.24
C GLY A 96 -5.07 -15.38 -0.97
N LEU A 97 -5.12 -14.26 -0.22
CA LEU A 97 -4.78 -12.92 -0.67
C LEU A 97 -3.81 -12.27 0.31
N LEU A 98 -2.68 -11.83 -0.22
CA LEU A 98 -1.74 -10.96 0.49
C LEU A 98 -1.86 -9.52 -0.03
N LEU A 99 -1.90 -8.56 0.88
CA LEU A 99 -1.71 -7.13 0.61
C LEU A 99 -0.66 -6.58 1.57
N ASP A 100 0.53 -6.24 1.05
CA ASP A 100 1.59 -5.51 1.77
C ASP A 100 1.51 -4.04 1.38
N LEU A 101 0.64 -3.29 2.09
CA LEU A 101 0.33 -1.90 1.75
C LEU A 101 1.54 -1.00 1.97
N GLY A 102 1.67 0.01 1.16
CA GLY A 102 2.77 0.96 1.25
C GLY A 102 3.60 0.99 -0.04
N PHE A 103 4.81 1.48 0.07
CA PHE A 103 5.70 1.65 -1.08
C PHE A 103 6.99 0.85 -0.92
N SER A 104 7.50 0.36 -2.06
CA SER A 104 8.72 -0.44 -2.12
C SER A 104 9.99 0.42 -1.94
N SER A 105 11.13 -0.24 -1.72
CA SER A 105 12.44 0.42 -1.72
C SER A 105 12.76 1.07 -3.05
N GLU A 106 12.34 0.45 -4.13
CA GLU A 106 12.57 0.91 -5.49
C GLU A 106 11.76 2.18 -5.75
N GLN A 107 10.52 2.24 -5.31
CA GLN A 107 9.69 3.44 -5.41
C GLN A 107 10.30 4.63 -4.65
N LEU A 108 10.89 4.40 -3.46
CA LEU A 108 11.62 5.45 -2.74
C LEU A 108 12.87 5.94 -3.49
N GLY A 109 13.54 5.06 -4.23
CA GLY A 109 14.72 5.40 -5.02
C GLY A 109 14.44 5.80 -6.47
N SER A 110 13.17 5.84 -6.87
CA SER A 110 12.78 5.99 -8.27
C SER A 110 12.90 7.40 -8.85
N GLY A 111 13.23 8.41 -8.03
CA GLY A 111 13.23 9.81 -8.47
C GLY A 111 11.84 10.42 -8.66
N ARG A 112 10.79 9.77 -8.15
CA ARG A 112 9.38 10.21 -8.27
C ARG A 112 8.87 11.03 -7.08
N GLY A 113 9.75 11.41 -6.15
CA GLY A 113 9.40 12.27 -5.01
C GLY A 113 8.62 11.59 -3.90
N PHE A 114 8.67 10.26 -3.76
CA PHE A 114 8.10 9.55 -2.62
C PHE A 114 8.88 9.80 -1.32
N SER A 115 10.12 10.25 -1.43
CA SER A 115 10.99 10.61 -0.31
C SER A 115 11.36 12.08 -0.37
N PHE A 116 11.54 12.70 0.80
CA PHE A 116 12.09 14.05 0.93
C PHE A 116 13.56 14.06 1.37
N GLN A 117 14.23 12.90 1.37
CA GLN A 117 15.67 12.81 1.70
C GLN A 117 16.55 13.33 0.57
N LYS A 118 16.04 13.36 -0.65
CA LYS A 118 16.66 13.95 -1.83
C LYS A 118 15.68 14.94 -2.44
N ASP A 119 16.22 15.94 -3.12
CA ASP A 119 15.39 16.85 -3.92
C ASP A 119 15.07 16.20 -5.27
N GLU A 120 13.81 15.86 -5.47
CA GLU A 120 13.31 15.12 -6.62
C GLU A 120 12.04 15.78 -7.17
N PRO A 121 11.68 15.56 -8.46
CA PRO A 121 10.38 15.99 -8.98
C PRO A 121 9.22 15.52 -8.11
N LEU A 122 8.28 16.40 -7.81
CA LEU A 122 7.16 16.13 -6.92
C LEU A 122 6.02 15.41 -7.68
N LEU A 123 6.23 14.12 -7.99
CA LEU A 123 5.26 13.30 -8.70
C LEU A 123 4.36 12.51 -7.76
N MET A 124 4.93 11.68 -6.91
CA MET A 124 4.24 10.79 -5.95
C MET A 124 3.23 9.82 -6.58
N ALA A 125 3.25 9.64 -7.89
CA ALA A 125 2.35 8.77 -8.62
C ALA A 125 2.96 7.38 -8.83
N TYR A 126 2.14 6.31 -8.63
CA TYR A 126 2.59 4.93 -8.86
C TYR A 126 2.68 4.59 -10.34
N ASN A 127 1.90 5.23 -11.20
CA ASN A 127 1.90 5.03 -12.65
C ASN A 127 1.92 6.36 -13.42
N SER A 128 2.04 6.28 -14.74
CA SER A 128 2.18 7.43 -15.62
C SER A 128 0.87 8.18 -15.92
N VAL A 129 -0.30 7.58 -15.63
CA VAL A 129 -1.61 8.20 -15.90
C VAL A 129 -2.18 8.91 -14.68
N THR A 130 -1.67 8.64 -13.50
CA THR A 130 -2.09 9.31 -12.27
C THR A 130 -1.57 10.75 -12.25
N LYS A 131 -2.44 11.70 -11.92
CA LYS A 131 -2.09 13.12 -11.80
C LYS A 131 -1.02 13.32 -10.72
N PRO A 132 0.14 13.92 -11.05
CA PRO A 132 1.23 14.06 -10.09
C PRO A 132 0.91 15.04 -8.96
N ALA A 133 1.58 14.88 -7.82
CA ALA A 133 1.35 15.70 -6.63
C ALA A 133 1.53 17.21 -6.88
N LYS A 134 2.50 17.61 -7.70
CA LYS A 134 2.70 19.02 -8.07
C LYS A 134 1.47 19.63 -8.74
N ASP A 135 0.78 18.89 -9.61
CA ASP A 135 -0.43 19.37 -10.28
C ASP A 135 -1.62 19.34 -9.33
N VAL A 136 -1.67 18.39 -8.40
CA VAL A 136 -2.65 18.36 -7.31
C VAL A 136 -2.52 19.59 -6.42
N LEU A 137 -1.30 19.99 -6.02
CA LEU A 137 -1.07 21.20 -5.24
C LEU A 137 -1.57 22.47 -5.96
N LYS A 138 -1.40 22.53 -7.28
CA LYS A 138 -1.85 23.66 -8.11
C LYS A 138 -3.36 23.75 -8.17
N ASP A 139 -4.05 22.62 -8.35
CA ASP A 139 -5.49 22.59 -8.64
C ASP A 139 -6.37 22.71 -7.39
N LEU A 140 -5.97 22.11 -6.27
CA LEU A 140 -6.74 22.17 -5.05
C LEU A 140 -6.79 23.62 -4.49
N SER A 141 -7.94 24.04 -4.00
CA SER A 141 -8.07 25.24 -3.17
C SER A 141 -7.33 25.08 -1.83
N GLU A 142 -7.12 26.18 -1.10
CA GLU A 142 -6.54 26.14 0.25
C GLU A 142 -7.34 25.24 1.19
N GLU A 143 -8.66 25.29 1.13
CA GLU A 143 -9.56 24.51 1.98
C GLU A 143 -9.51 23.02 1.65
N GLU A 144 -9.54 22.66 0.36
CA GLU A 144 -9.43 21.26 -0.08
C GLU A 144 -8.06 20.65 0.32
N LEU A 145 -6.98 21.40 0.08
CA LEU A 145 -5.63 20.98 0.48
C LEU A 145 -5.50 20.80 2.00
N ALA A 146 -6.08 21.74 2.78
CA ALA A 146 -6.14 21.61 4.23
C ALA A 146 -6.92 20.37 4.66
N GLY A 147 -8.03 20.05 3.98
CA GLY A 147 -8.79 18.81 4.15
C GLY A 147 -7.97 17.57 3.88
N VAL A 148 -7.22 17.52 2.78
CA VAL A 148 -6.31 16.42 2.42
C VAL A 148 -5.26 16.21 3.52
N ILE A 149 -4.55 17.28 3.91
CA ILE A 149 -3.48 17.20 4.92
C ILE A 149 -4.03 16.76 6.29
N LYS A 150 -5.22 17.24 6.67
CA LYS A 150 -5.89 16.87 7.92
C LYS A 150 -6.30 15.41 7.93
N ASN A 151 -7.02 14.97 6.89
CA ASN A 151 -7.69 13.67 6.88
C ASN A 151 -6.73 12.51 6.58
N PHE A 152 -5.74 12.71 5.72
CA PHE A 152 -4.80 11.68 5.30
C PHE A 152 -3.43 11.77 5.99
N GLY A 153 -3.08 12.95 6.53
CA GLY A 153 -1.85 13.13 7.29
C GLY A 153 -2.04 13.09 8.80
N GLU A 154 -3.28 13.24 9.29
CA GLU A 154 -3.57 13.49 10.72
C GLU A 154 -2.70 14.64 11.27
N GLU A 155 -2.39 15.64 10.42
CA GLU A 155 -1.50 16.76 10.72
C GLU A 155 -2.25 17.90 11.41
N ARG A 156 -1.79 18.30 12.61
CA ARG A 156 -2.47 19.34 13.41
C ARG A 156 -2.32 20.75 12.85
N PHE A 157 -1.23 21.03 12.12
CA PHE A 157 -0.99 22.34 11.51
C PHE A 157 -1.50 22.43 10.06
N PHE A 158 -2.41 21.54 9.68
CA PHE A 158 -2.91 21.36 8.32
C PHE A 158 -3.29 22.68 7.62
N GLY A 159 -4.04 23.58 8.29
CA GLY A 159 -4.46 24.86 7.70
C GLY A 159 -3.30 25.82 7.47
N ARG A 160 -2.31 25.88 8.39
CA ARG A 160 -1.12 26.73 8.20
C ARG A 160 -0.24 26.21 7.08
N ILE A 161 -0.09 24.88 6.97
CA ILE A 161 0.68 24.24 5.92
C ILE A 161 0.00 24.44 4.56
N ALA A 162 -1.32 24.23 4.45
CA ALA A 162 -2.06 24.45 3.23
C ALA A 162 -1.92 25.91 2.73
N ARG A 163 -2.10 26.89 3.63
CA ARG A 163 -1.89 28.31 3.31
C ARG A 163 -0.47 28.57 2.80
N ALA A 164 0.56 28.12 3.51
CA ALA A 164 1.95 28.33 3.11
C ALA A 164 2.26 27.73 1.74
N ILE A 165 1.71 26.55 1.43
CA ILE A 165 1.82 25.92 0.12
C ILE A 165 1.14 26.80 -0.95
N LYS A 166 -0.10 27.23 -0.72
CA LYS A 166 -0.86 28.05 -1.70
C LYS A 166 -0.25 29.44 -1.88
N ASP A 167 0.31 30.03 -0.85
CA ASP A 167 1.02 31.30 -0.98
C ASP A 167 2.32 31.13 -1.78
N GLN A 168 3.05 30.03 -1.61
CA GLN A 168 4.22 29.71 -2.43
C GLN A 168 3.82 29.46 -3.90
N GLU A 169 2.73 28.73 -4.17
CA GLU A 169 2.21 28.47 -5.51
C GLU A 169 1.88 29.77 -6.30
N LYS A 170 1.41 30.82 -5.61
CA LYS A 170 1.15 32.14 -6.24
C LYS A 170 2.42 32.85 -6.68
N ILE A 171 3.55 32.61 -6.00
CA ILE A 171 4.85 33.23 -6.28
C ILE A 171 5.62 32.42 -7.32
N LYS A 172 5.76 31.13 -7.03
CA LYS A 172 6.46 30.15 -7.87
C LYS A 172 5.87 28.78 -7.59
N PRO A 173 5.44 28.02 -8.63
CA PRO A 173 4.96 26.65 -8.47
C PRO A 173 5.96 25.75 -7.72
N ILE A 174 5.43 24.85 -6.89
CA ILE A 174 6.21 23.83 -6.18
C ILE A 174 6.38 22.62 -7.11
N GLU A 175 7.57 22.45 -7.65
CA GLU A 175 7.90 21.40 -8.61
C GLU A 175 8.68 20.24 -7.97
N THR A 176 9.33 20.48 -6.82
CA THR A 176 10.23 19.51 -6.18
C THR A 176 9.87 19.24 -4.72
N THR A 177 10.37 18.10 -4.23
CA THR A 177 10.22 17.70 -2.81
C THR A 177 10.87 18.69 -1.87
N GLY A 178 12.02 19.27 -2.25
CA GLY A 178 12.74 20.28 -1.45
C GLY A 178 11.93 21.57 -1.30
N GLU A 179 11.31 22.06 -2.37
CA GLU A 179 10.45 23.25 -2.33
C GLU A 179 9.24 23.02 -1.42
N LEU A 180 8.62 21.85 -1.49
CA LEU A 180 7.52 21.46 -0.61
C LEU A 180 7.95 21.40 0.85
N VAL A 181 9.10 20.78 1.16
CA VAL A 181 9.66 20.72 2.51
C VAL A 181 9.90 22.12 3.08
N GLN A 182 10.42 23.05 2.26
CA GLN A 182 10.64 24.44 2.69
C GLN A 182 9.32 25.14 3.05
N ALA A 183 8.28 24.99 2.21
CA ALA A 183 6.95 25.57 2.48
C ALA A 183 6.36 25.04 3.80
N ILE A 184 6.45 23.72 4.02
CA ILE A 184 5.97 23.07 5.25
C ILE A 184 6.76 23.57 6.48
N SER A 185 8.08 23.61 6.38
CA SER A 185 8.94 23.99 7.50
C SER A 185 8.70 25.44 7.97
N ARG A 186 8.37 26.36 7.06
CA ARG A 186 7.98 27.74 7.39
C ARG A 186 6.64 27.84 8.10
N ALA A 187 5.76 26.87 7.87
CA ALA A 187 4.38 26.86 8.39
C ALA A 187 4.24 26.34 9.81
N VAL A 188 5.22 25.54 10.28
CA VAL A 188 5.16 24.88 11.58
C VAL A 188 6.09 25.57 12.60
N PRO A 189 5.79 25.48 13.92
CA PRO A 189 6.68 26.06 14.94
C PRO A 189 8.07 25.43 14.93
N MET A 190 9.10 26.23 15.27
CA MET A 190 10.44 25.72 15.47
C MET A 190 10.44 24.60 16.51
N GLY A 191 11.12 23.49 16.20
CA GLY A 191 11.18 22.31 17.07
C GLY A 191 9.91 21.46 17.07
N TYR A 192 8.98 21.67 16.11
CA TYR A 192 7.86 20.78 15.90
C TYR A 192 8.35 19.34 15.68
N GLU A 193 7.63 18.37 16.30
CA GLU A 193 7.98 16.94 16.40
C GLU A 193 9.29 16.62 17.15
N ARG A 194 10.13 17.59 17.51
CA ARG A 194 11.35 17.45 18.36
C ARG A 194 12.20 16.21 18.03
N GLY A 195 12.44 15.96 16.75
CA GLY A 195 13.29 14.85 16.28
C GLY A 195 12.64 13.47 16.27
N ARG A 196 11.33 13.33 16.58
CA ARG A 196 10.62 12.04 16.48
C ARG A 196 10.36 11.66 15.03
N ILE A 197 9.80 12.58 14.26
CA ILE A 197 9.59 12.46 12.81
C ILE A 197 9.90 13.81 12.16
N HIS A 198 10.20 13.79 10.87
CA HIS A 198 10.41 15.04 10.13
C HIS A 198 9.06 15.78 9.96
N PRO A 199 8.99 17.13 10.08
CA PRO A 199 7.75 17.90 9.96
C PRO A 199 6.97 17.67 8.65
N ALA A 200 7.66 17.35 7.57
CA ALA A 200 7.04 17.08 6.28
C ALA A 200 6.39 15.67 6.18
N THR A 201 6.74 14.73 7.05
CA THR A 201 6.33 13.32 6.92
C THR A 201 4.82 13.16 6.74
N ARG A 202 4.01 13.83 7.56
CA ARG A 202 2.55 13.70 7.51
C ARG A 202 1.95 14.33 6.27
N THR A 203 2.49 15.46 5.81
CA THR A 203 2.04 16.10 4.58
C THR A 203 2.38 15.27 3.35
N PHE A 204 3.58 14.68 3.30
CA PHE A 204 3.98 13.76 2.24
C PHE A 204 3.09 12.51 2.22
N GLN A 205 2.82 11.91 3.38
CA GLN A 205 1.87 10.80 3.50
C GLN A 205 0.48 11.21 2.97
N ALA A 206 -0.02 12.37 3.36
CA ALA A 206 -1.34 12.84 2.94
C ALA A 206 -1.45 13.01 1.42
N LEU A 207 -0.44 13.63 0.81
CA LEU A 207 -0.40 13.82 -0.64
C LEU A 207 -0.30 12.49 -1.37
N ARG A 208 0.54 11.55 -0.92
CA ARG A 208 0.68 10.23 -1.51
C ARG A 208 -0.64 9.45 -1.50
N ILE A 209 -1.29 9.42 -0.34
CA ILE A 209 -2.60 8.78 -0.16
C ILE A 209 -3.63 9.39 -1.12
N TYR A 210 -3.65 10.72 -1.22
CA TYR A 210 -4.60 11.42 -2.07
C TYR A 210 -4.34 11.17 -3.56
N VAL A 211 -3.09 11.35 -4.00
CA VAL A 211 -2.66 11.17 -5.40
C VAL A 211 -3.01 9.77 -5.90
N ASN A 212 -2.74 8.74 -5.10
CA ASN A 212 -2.92 7.35 -5.50
C ASN A 212 -4.25 6.74 -5.03
N ASN A 213 -5.14 7.51 -4.39
CA ASN A 213 -6.40 7.04 -3.82
C ASN A 213 -6.24 5.76 -2.96
N GLU A 214 -5.16 5.70 -2.16
CA GLU A 214 -4.76 4.46 -1.46
C GLU A 214 -5.86 3.89 -0.56
N LEU A 215 -6.53 4.75 0.23
CA LEU A 215 -7.58 4.31 1.14
C LEU A 215 -8.84 3.87 0.40
N GLY A 216 -9.20 4.56 -0.70
CA GLY A 216 -10.35 4.16 -1.54
C GLY A 216 -10.11 2.80 -2.22
N ASN A 217 -8.90 2.55 -2.69
CA ASN A 217 -8.51 1.26 -3.26
C ASN A 217 -8.59 0.14 -2.22
N LEU A 218 -8.10 0.39 -0.99
CA LEU A 218 -8.20 -0.56 0.11
C LEU A 218 -9.66 -0.85 0.48
N GLU A 219 -10.51 0.17 0.58
CA GLU A 219 -11.94 -0.03 0.83
C GLU A 219 -12.62 -0.83 -0.29
N LYS A 220 -12.26 -0.56 -1.54
CA LYS A 220 -12.83 -1.28 -2.70
C LYS A 220 -12.49 -2.77 -2.63
N VAL A 221 -11.23 -3.16 -2.46
CA VAL A 221 -10.84 -4.58 -2.40
C VAL A 221 -11.48 -5.29 -1.21
N LEU A 222 -11.54 -4.64 -0.05
CA LEU A 222 -12.19 -5.21 1.15
C LEU A 222 -13.67 -5.51 0.91
N LYS A 223 -14.40 -4.63 0.22
CA LYS A 223 -15.82 -4.83 -0.14
C LYS A 223 -16.05 -6.06 -1.02
N HIS A 224 -15.06 -6.46 -1.81
CA HIS A 224 -15.17 -7.54 -2.77
C HIS A 224 -14.44 -8.83 -2.33
N LEU A 225 -14.02 -8.95 -1.05
CA LEU A 225 -13.30 -10.15 -0.58
C LEU A 225 -14.04 -11.46 -0.85
N GLU A 226 -15.39 -11.49 -0.71
CA GLU A 226 -16.20 -12.67 -1.00
C GLU A 226 -16.28 -13.02 -2.50
N GLU A 227 -15.96 -12.07 -3.38
CA GLU A 227 -15.85 -12.31 -4.82
C GLU A 227 -14.45 -12.81 -5.21
N ILE A 228 -13.43 -12.40 -4.44
CA ILE A 228 -12.02 -12.69 -4.67
C ILE A 228 -11.61 -14.03 -4.06
N LEU A 229 -12.12 -14.35 -2.86
CA LEU A 229 -11.70 -15.51 -2.08
C LEU A 229 -12.77 -16.61 -2.01
N ASN A 230 -12.32 -17.86 -2.02
CA ASN A 230 -13.12 -19.03 -1.71
C ASN A 230 -13.55 -19.03 -0.23
N PRO A 231 -14.65 -19.70 0.15
CA PRO A 231 -14.90 -20.09 1.53
C PRO A 231 -13.68 -20.86 2.09
N GLY A 232 -13.22 -20.50 3.30
CA GLY A 232 -11.97 -20.98 3.87
C GLY A 232 -10.72 -20.21 3.42
N GLY A 233 -10.83 -19.39 2.37
CA GLY A 233 -9.73 -18.58 1.87
C GLY A 233 -9.27 -17.51 2.88
N ARG A 234 -7.99 -17.23 2.93
CA ARG A 234 -7.38 -16.33 3.91
C ARG A 234 -6.93 -15.02 3.28
N VAL A 235 -7.15 -13.93 4.01
CA VAL A 235 -6.62 -12.61 3.67
C VAL A 235 -5.65 -12.15 4.73
N VAL A 236 -4.44 -11.75 4.29
CA VAL A 236 -3.39 -11.17 5.14
C VAL A 236 -3.08 -9.78 4.63
N ILE A 237 -3.16 -8.79 5.51
CA ILE A 237 -2.94 -7.38 5.15
C ILE A 237 -1.92 -6.78 6.12
N ILE A 238 -0.85 -6.19 5.58
CA ILE A 238 0.13 -5.38 6.31
C ILE A 238 -0.17 -3.92 6.04
N SER A 239 -0.39 -3.15 7.09
CA SER A 239 -0.61 -1.70 7.07
C SER A 239 0.58 -0.98 7.66
N PHE A 240 0.94 0.21 7.17
CA PHE A 240 2.08 0.99 7.67
C PHE A 240 1.69 2.27 8.38
N HIS A 241 0.42 2.65 8.35
CA HIS A 241 -0.10 3.80 9.11
C HIS A 241 -1.49 3.53 9.71
N SER A 242 -1.89 4.45 10.61
CA SER A 242 -3.12 4.33 11.42
C SER A 242 -4.40 4.27 10.60
N LEU A 243 -4.45 4.96 9.46
CA LEU A 243 -5.65 5.05 8.64
C LEU A 243 -5.94 3.71 7.95
N GLU A 244 -4.93 3.07 7.35
CA GLU A 244 -5.05 1.73 6.76
C GLU A 244 -5.47 0.70 7.83
N ASP A 245 -4.73 0.63 8.95
CA ASP A 245 -5.03 -0.32 10.03
C ASP A 245 -6.46 -0.14 10.58
N ARG A 246 -6.94 1.11 10.62
CA ARG A 246 -8.31 1.44 11.08
C ARG A 246 -9.36 0.91 10.10
N ILE A 247 -9.15 1.07 8.79
CA ILE A 247 -10.03 0.55 7.73
C ILE A 247 -10.10 -0.97 7.82
N VAL A 248 -8.96 -1.67 7.77
CA VAL A 248 -8.89 -3.13 7.84
C VAL A 248 -9.56 -3.66 9.11
N LYS A 249 -9.23 -3.08 10.29
CA LYS A 249 -9.82 -3.45 11.57
C LYS A 249 -11.35 -3.32 11.56
N ASN A 250 -11.87 -2.22 11.04
CA ASN A 250 -13.29 -1.97 11.04
C ASN A 250 -14.02 -2.94 10.10
N TYR A 251 -13.49 -3.17 8.89
CA TYR A 251 -14.03 -4.14 7.95
C TYR A 251 -14.06 -5.55 8.53
N PHE A 252 -12.95 -6.04 9.06
CA PHE A 252 -12.90 -7.38 9.66
C PHE A 252 -13.89 -7.53 10.83
N ARG A 253 -14.01 -6.47 11.66
CA ARG A 253 -14.99 -6.46 12.76
C ARG A 253 -16.43 -6.54 12.26
N ASP A 254 -16.76 -5.75 11.23
CA ASP A 254 -18.13 -5.63 10.76
C ASP A 254 -18.55 -6.87 9.94
N PHE A 255 -17.65 -7.43 9.13
CA PHE A 255 -17.87 -8.71 8.42
C PHE A 255 -17.98 -9.91 9.39
N LYS A 256 -17.19 -9.91 10.46
CA LYS A 256 -17.35 -10.92 11.53
C LYS A 256 -18.72 -10.85 12.17
N LYS A 257 -19.28 -9.66 12.42
CA LYS A 257 -20.60 -9.51 13.04
C LYS A 257 -21.71 -10.12 12.20
N VAL A 258 -21.58 -10.09 10.88
CA VAL A 258 -22.57 -10.66 9.94
C VAL A 258 -22.23 -12.08 9.52
N GLY A 259 -21.27 -12.73 10.18
CA GLY A 259 -20.91 -14.13 9.95
C GLY A 259 -20.18 -14.42 8.64
N LYS A 260 -19.57 -13.43 8.01
CA LYS A 260 -18.90 -13.57 6.70
C LYS A 260 -17.42 -13.89 6.79
N LEU A 261 -16.79 -13.62 7.95
CA LEU A 261 -15.40 -13.95 8.16
C LEU A 261 -15.07 -14.26 9.65
N LYS A 262 -13.99 -15.00 9.83
CA LYS A 262 -13.37 -15.31 11.10
C LYS A 262 -12.05 -14.53 11.22
N ILE A 263 -11.93 -13.69 12.26
CA ILE A 263 -10.69 -12.94 12.52
C ILE A 263 -9.64 -13.90 13.10
N LEU A 264 -8.50 -14.02 12.44
CA LEU A 264 -7.36 -14.83 12.89
C LEU A 264 -6.45 -14.06 13.86
N THR A 265 -6.33 -12.73 13.70
CA THR A 265 -5.50 -11.87 14.56
C THR A 265 -6.38 -10.96 15.42
N LYS A 266 -6.57 -11.26 16.71
CA LYS A 266 -7.35 -10.41 17.64
C LYS A 266 -6.73 -9.01 17.80
N LYS A 267 -5.39 -8.93 17.84
CA LYS A 267 -4.59 -7.69 17.82
C LYS A 267 -3.71 -7.71 16.58
N PRO A 268 -3.29 -6.54 16.05
CA PRO A 268 -2.34 -6.55 14.96
C PRO A 268 -1.02 -7.18 15.42
N ILE A 269 -0.41 -7.98 14.55
CA ILE A 269 0.95 -8.48 14.74
C ILE A 269 1.91 -7.36 14.28
N THR A 270 2.96 -7.13 15.06
CA THR A 270 3.98 -6.11 14.77
C THR A 270 5.35 -6.76 14.71
N ALA A 271 6.29 -6.12 14.02
CA ALA A 271 7.63 -6.62 13.87
C ALA A 271 8.37 -6.73 15.22
N SER A 272 9.23 -7.74 15.33
CA SER A 272 10.11 -7.92 16.48
C SER A 272 11.21 -6.84 16.51
N LEU A 273 11.87 -6.67 17.66
CA LEU A 273 12.98 -5.72 17.76
C LEU A 273 14.16 -6.12 16.85
N GLU A 274 14.38 -7.43 16.68
CA GLU A 274 15.39 -7.95 15.76
C GLU A 274 15.07 -7.62 14.31
N GLU A 275 13.80 -7.79 13.91
CA GLU A 275 13.37 -7.42 12.56
C GLU A 275 13.51 -5.92 12.33
N ILE A 276 13.09 -5.08 13.27
CA ILE A 276 13.21 -3.62 13.17
C ILE A 276 14.69 -3.18 13.05
N ALA A 277 15.60 -3.87 13.72
CA ALA A 277 17.04 -3.57 13.64
C ALA A 277 17.61 -3.87 12.24
N ILE A 278 17.14 -4.94 11.60
CA ILE A 278 17.57 -5.36 10.26
C ILE A 278 16.80 -4.61 9.16
N ASN A 279 15.50 -4.41 9.36
CA ASN A 279 14.58 -3.75 8.43
C ASN A 279 13.80 -2.62 9.15
N PRO A 280 14.36 -1.41 9.26
CA PRO A 280 13.71 -0.30 9.99
C PRO A 280 12.31 0.08 9.48
N ARG A 281 11.93 -0.31 8.26
CA ARG A 281 10.59 -0.07 7.69
C ARG A 281 9.51 -0.90 8.37
N SER A 282 9.87 -2.05 8.91
CA SER A 282 8.93 -2.90 9.65
C SER A 282 8.43 -2.27 10.95
N ARG A 283 9.07 -1.19 11.45
CA ARG A 283 8.70 -0.52 12.71
C ARG A 283 7.23 -0.13 12.80
N SER A 284 6.62 0.35 11.72
CA SER A 284 5.23 0.78 11.68
C SER A 284 4.27 -0.29 11.16
N ALA A 285 4.80 -1.43 10.72
CA ALA A 285 4.02 -2.52 10.15
C ALA A 285 3.04 -3.12 11.17
N LYS A 286 1.80 -3.37 10.70
CA LYS A 286 0.73 -4.01 11.45
C LYS A 286 0.04 -5.03 10.57
N LEU A 287 0.27 -6.29 10.84
CA LEU A 287 -0.37 -7.38 10.11
C LEU A 287 -1.71 -7.73 10.74
N ARG A 288 -2.74 -7.82 9.91
CA ARG A 288 -4.05 -8.40 10.25
C ARG A 288 -4.40 -9.52 9.29
N ALA A 289 -5.00 -10.58 9.83
CA ALA A 289 -5.43 -11.74 9.05
C ALA A 289 -6.85 -12.16 9.41
N ALA A 290 -7.57 -12.65 8.40
CA ALA A 290 -8.91 -13.20 8.53
C ALA A 290 -9.12 -14.33 7.51
N GLU A 291 -10.16 -15.15 7.74
CA GLU A 291 -10.59 -16.29 6.92
C GLU A 291 -12.04 -16.05 6.51
N ILE A 292 -12.37 -16.24 5.23
CA ILE A 292 -13.74 -16.15 4.70
C ILE A 292 -14.52 -17.40 5.14
N LEU A 293 -15.76 -17.23 5.58
CA LEU A 293 -16.64 -18.32 6.03
C LEU A 293 -17.59 -18.79 4.95
#